data_2c399df88542eba7206ca4e2703f6a23
#
_entry.id   2c399df88542eba7206ca4e2703f6a23
#
_cell.length_a   1.000
_cell.length_b   1.000
_cell.length_c   1.000
_cell.angle_alpha   90.00
_cell.angle_beta   90.00
_cell.angle_gamma   90.00
#
_symmetry.space_group_name_H-M   'P 1'
#
loop_
_entity.id
_entity.type
_entity.pdbx_description
1 polymer ?
#
loop_
_entity_poly.entity_id
_entity_poly.type
_entity_poly.pdbx_seq_one_letter_code
_entity_poly.pdbx_strand_id
1 'polypeptide(L)'
;MYRVAISGTGLFTPSEVITNAELVAAYNAYAEQQNAANFAAIEAGEKQPLPMSNEEFIVKASGIERRYVMDKTGVLDPNIMRPVLRERSDDELSIMAEISVAAAKDALENAGRTAEDVDAVICAASNHERAYPAISIEVQQALGIKGFAFDMNVACSSATFGIQAAADMIRSGSARAILMVNPEITSGHHEWRDRDCHFIFGDVCTAVLLERAETATSSNAWEILSTRCATEFSNNIRNNNGFLRRTREGHMEDRRDMQFMQEGRRVFKQVVPWVAELMQSHLADEGVKPEELDRMWLHQANKSMNDLIGSRVLGREPSREEQPNVLQEYANTSSAGSIIAFNKFSADLPADSLGVICSFGAGYSAGSVIVKKLATA
;
A
#
# COMPACT_ATOMS: atom_id res chain seq x y z
N MET A 1 21.15 14.27 -17.75
CA MET A 1 20.24 13.79 -16.69
C MET A 1 20.99 12.81 -15.82
N TYR A 2 20.79 12.87 -14.50
CA TYR A 2 21.39 11.88 -13.60
C TYR A 2 20.64 10.55 -13.71
N ARG A 3 21.36 9.44 -13.60
CA ARG A 3 20.76 8.11 -13.40
C ARG A 3 20.27 8.03 -11.96
N VAL A 4 19.20 7.27 -11.71
CA VAL A 4 18.56 7.17 -10.38
C VAL A 4 18.48 5.71 -9.99
N ALA A 5 18.76 5.42 -8.72
CA ALA A 5 18.62 4.09 -8.16
C ALA A 5 17.77 4.11 -6.88
N ILE A 6 17.06 3.03 -6.64
CA ILE A 6 16.59 2.63 -5.32
C ILE A 6 17.79 1.97 -4.64
N SER A 7 18.32 2.60 -3.60
CA SER A 7 19.53 2.12 -2.91
C SER A 7 19.23 1.45 -1.57
N GLY A 8 18.08 1.72 -0.98
CA GLY A 8 17.66 1.08 0.26
C GLY A 8 16.15 1.06 0.41
N THR A 9 15.65 0.04 1.09
CA THR A 9 14.25 -0.08 1.48
C THR A 9 14.16 -0.44 2.95
N GLY A 10 13.09 0.00 3.61
CA GLY A 10 12.82 -0.31 5.02
C GLY A 10 11.36 -0.71 5.22
N LEU A 11 11.11 -1.41 6.31
CA LEU A 11 9.80 -1.98 6.61
C LEU A 11 9.52 -1.92 8.11
N PHE A 12 8.48 -1.18 8.49
CA PHE A 12 7.88 -1.29 9.81
C PHE A 12 6.64 -2.19 9.73
N THR A 13 6.60 -3.23 10.56
CA THR A 13 5.46 -4.13 10.71
C THR A 13 4.93 -4.00 12.15
N PRO A 14 3.63 -3.70 12.35
CA PRO A 14 3.03 -3.71 13.68
C PRO A 14 3.22 -5.05 14.38
N SER A 15 3.30 -5.04 15.71
CA SER A 15 3.47 -6.26 16.50
C SER A 15 2.20 -7.12 16.63
N GLU A 16 1.02 -6.52 16.41
CA GLU A 16 -0.25 -7.21 16.57
C GLU A 16 -0.72 -7.85 15.25
N VAL A 17 -1.15 -9.10 15.34
CA VAL A 17 -1.64 -9.90 14.21
C VAL A 17 -3.06 -10.35 14.47
N ILE A 18 -3.91 -10.23 13.46
CA ILE A 18 -5.26 -10.81 13.42
C ILE A 18 -5.26 -11.95 12.40
N THR A 19 -5.58 -13.15 12.85
CA THR A 19 -5.82 -14.32 11.99
C THR A 19 -7.25 -14.30 11.43
N ASN A 20 -7.50 -15.08 10.36
CA ASN A 20 -8.86 -15.22 9.85
C ASN A 20 -9.81 -15.84 10.89
N ALA A 21 -9.32 -16.80 11.70
CA ALA A 21 -10.14 -17.42 12.78
C ALA A 21 -10.61 -16.36 13.80
N GLU A 22 -9.71 -15.50 14.28
CA GLU A 22 -10.05 -14.43 15.23
C GLU A 22 -11.02 -13.42 14.61
N LEU A 23 -10.77 -13.01 13.38
CA LEU A 23 -11.62 -12.06 12.66
C LEU A 23 -13.03 -12.62 12.44
N VAL A 24 -13.14 -13.88 12.01
CA VAL A 24 -14.41 -14.58 11.81
C VAL A 24 -15.18 -14.69 13.13
N ALA A 25 -14.51 -15.05 14.22
CA ALA A 25 -15.14 -15.15 15.54
C ALA A 25 -15.73 -13.80 15.98
N ALA A 26 -14.95 -12.70 15.86
CA ALA A 26 -15.40 -11.36 16.21
C ALA A 26 -16.57 -10.88 15.34
N TYR A 27 -16.47 -11.06 14.01
CA TYR A 27 -17.53 -10.67 13.08
C TYR A 27 -18.82 -11.47 13.34
N ASN A 28 -18.72 -12.78 13.52
CA ASN A 28 -19.89 -13.63 13.73
C ASN A 28 -20.61 -13.27 15.05
N ALA A 29 -19.84 -12.99 16.12
CA ALA A 29 -20.44 -12.50 17.38
C ALA A 29 -21.18 -11.17 17.17
N TYR A 30 -20.63 -10.23 16.40
CA TYR A 30 -21.32 -9.01 16.00
C TYR A 30 -22.58 -9.30 15.19
N ALA A 31 -22.52 -10.17 14.18
CA ALA A 31 -23.66 -10.52 13.34
C ALA A 31 -24.79 -11.16 14.15
N GLU A 32 -24.47 -12.07 15.08
CA GLU A 32 -25.44 -12.69 16.00
C GLU A 32 -26.14 -11.66 16.88
N GLN A 33 -25.40 -10.74 17.50
CA GLN A 33 -25.96 -9.65 18.30
C GLN A 33 -26.90 -8.77 17.47
N GLN A 34 -26.51 -8.40 16.25
CA GLN A 34 -27.34 -7.58 15.36
C GLN A 34 -28.58 -8.31 14.88
N ASN A 35 -28.48 -9.60 14.56
CA ASN A 35 -29.63 -10.42 14.14
C ASN A 35 -30.61 -10.61 15.30
N ALA A 36 -30.11 -10.85 16.50
CA ALA A 36 -30.97 -10.96 17.70
C ALA A 36 -31.67 -9.64 18.01
N ALA A 37 -30.95 -8.51 17.94
CA ALA A 37 -31.54 -7.18 18.19
C ALA A 37 -32.60 -6.78 17.15
N ASN A 38 -32.51 -7.33 15.93
CA ASN A 38 -33.45 -7.04 14.83
C ASN A 38 -34.41 -8.21 14.55
N PHE A 39 -34.54 -9.17 15.45
CA PHE A 39 -35.30 -10.41 15.22
C PHE A 39 -36.72 -10.16 14.69
N ALA A 40 -37.46 -9.24 15.29
CA ALA A 40 -38.85 -8.95 14.88
C ALA A 40 -38.92 -8.38 13.45
N ALA A 41 -38.01 -7.50 13.06
CA ALA A 41 -37.95 -6.91 11.69
C ALA A 41 -37.52 -7.97 10.67
N ILE A 42 -36.66 -8.91 11.07
CA ILE A 42 -36.22 -10.01 10.20
C ILE A 42 -37.37 -10.98 9.96
N GLU A 43 -38.08 -11.38 11.01
CA GLU A 43 -39.27 -12.24 10.90
C GLU A 43 -40.40 -11.59 10.06
N ALA A 44 -40.55 -10.27 10.17
CA ALA A 44 -41.50 -9.51 9.34
C ALA A 44 -41.06 -9.35 7.89
N GLY A 45 -39.84 -9.77 7.52
CA GLY A 45 -39.26 -9.57 6.16
C GLY A 45 -38.85 -8.15 5.84
N GLU A 46 -38.82 -7.25 6.82
CA GLU A 46 -38.46 -5.83 6.68
C GLU A 46 -36.92 -5.64 6.63
N LYS A 47 -36.19 -6.59 7.19
CA LYS A 47 -34.75 -6.58 7.25
C LYS A 47 -34.17 -7.94 6.90
N GLN A 48 -33.06 -7.96 6.18
CA GLN A 48 -32.32 -9.21 5.94
C GLN A 48 -31.35 -9.48 7.09
N PRO A 49 -31.21 -10.76 7.54
CA PRO A 49 -30.20 -11.09 8.53
C PRO A 49 -28.79 -10.88 7.97
N LEU A 50 -27.86 -10.46 8.83
CA LEU A 50 -26.45 -10.41 8.48
C LEU A 50 -25.93 -11.85 8.29
N PRO A 51 -25.31 -12.15 7.15
CA PRO A 51 -24.76 -13.47 6.89
C PRO A 51 -23.49 -13.69 7.72
N MET A 52 -23.28 -14.92 8.16
CA MET A 52 -22.05 -15.32 8.86
C MET A 52 -20.85 -15.35 7.89
N SER A 53 -19.66 -15.15 8.44
CA SER A 53 -18.39 -15.30 7.73
C SER A 53 -17.73 -16.64 8.09
N ASN A 54 -16.75 -17.05 7.29
CA ASN A 54 -15.87 -18.18 7.59
C ASN A 54 -14.50 -17.99 6.91
N GLU A 55 -13.51 -18.71 7.41
CA GLU A 55 -12.12 -18.62 6.93
C GLU A 55 -11.96 -19.03 5.46
N GLU A 56 -12.67 -20.09 5.05
CA GLU A 56 -12.63 -20.58 3.66
C GLU A 56 -13.11 -19.51 2.67
N PHE A 57 -14.17 -18.80 3.02
CA PHE A 57 -14.66 -17.67 2.22
C PHE A 57 -13.58 -16.60 2.05
N ILE A 58 -12.90 -16.21 3.15
CA ILE A 58 -11.85 -15.17 3.11
C ILE A 58 -10.70 -15.60 2.20
N VAL A 59 -10.16 -16.78 2.42
CA VAL A 59 -9.03 -17.30 1.61
C VAL A 59 -9.41 -17.42 0.14
N LYS A 60 -10.60 -17.97 -0.16
CA LYS A 60 -11.08 -18.11 -1.53
C LYS A 60 -11.32 -16.76 -2.22
N ALA A 61 -11.84 -15.77 -1.47
CA ALA A 61 -12.14 -14.46 -2.02
C ALA A 61 -10.89 -13.59 -2.25
N SER A 62 -9.83 -13.78 -1.47
CA SER A 62 -8.69 -12.83 -1.43
C SER A 62 -7.32 -13.49 -1.49
N GLY A 63 -7.14 -14.68 -0.91
CA GLY A 63 -5.84 -15.28 -0.64
C GLY A 63 -5.19 -14.81 0.67
N ILE A 64 -5.93 -14.06 1.53
CA ILE A 64 -5.44 -13.53 2.80
C ILE A 64 -5.63 -14.56 3.90
N GLU A 65 -4.59 -14.78 4.72
CA GLU A 65 -4.64 -15.69 5.88
C GLU A 65 -4.56 -14.94 7.21
N ARG A 66 -3.83 -13.81 7.23
CA ARG A 66 -3.67 -12.94 8.40
C ARG A 66 -3.38 -11.50 7.97
N ARG A 67 -3.41 -10.58 8.93
CA ARG A 67 -3.02 -9.18 8.75
C ARG A 67 -2.37 -8.64 10.01
N TYR A 68 -1.45 -7.70 9.82
CA TYR A 68 -0.91 -6.90 10.90
C TYR A 68 -1.78 -5.66 11.11
N VAL A 69 -1.96 -5.23 12.35
CA VAL A 69 -2.76 -4.04 12.70
C VAL A 69 -2.12 -3.29 13.85
N MET A 70 -2.38 -1.97 13.92
CA MET A 70 -1.92 -1.13 15.02
C MET A 70 -2.68 -1.37 16.33
N ASP A 71 -3.94 -1.80 16.25
CA ASP A 71 -4.77 -2.21 17.41
C ASP A 71 -5.67 -3.39 17.04
N LYS A 72 -5.38 -4.52 17.64
CA LYS A 72 -6.13 -5.76 17.52
C LYS A 72 -7.35 -5.77 18.42
N THR A 73 -7.23 -5.19 19.61
CA THR A 73 -8.23 -5.32 20.68
C THR A 73 -9.55 -4.67 20.28
N GLY A 74 -9.50 -3.43 19.76
CA GLY A 74 -10.69 -2.71 19.34
C GLY A 74 -11.33 -3.33 18.09
N VAL A 75 -10.53 -3.88 17.17
CA VAL A 75 -11.03 -4.55 15.97
C VAL A 75 -11.78 -5.84 16.31
N LEU A 76 -11.29 -6.63 17.27
CA LEU A 76 -11.87 -7.92 17.64
C LEU A 76 -12.96 -7.83 18.70
N ASP A 77 -13.24 -6.66 19.27
CA ASP A 77 -14.41 -6.45 20.15
C ASP A 77 -15.67 -6.26 19.29
N PRO A 78 -16.66 -7.18 19.35
CA PRO A 78 -17.88 -7.10 18.53
C PRO A 78 -18.74 -5.85 18.80
N ASN A 79 -18.50 -5.14 19.90
CA ASN A 79 -19.19 -3.88 20.22
C ASN A 79 -18.49 -2.66 19.63
N ILE A 80 -17.20 -2.77 19.31
CA ILE A 80 -16.33 -1.67 18.80
C ILE A 80 -16.09 -1.83 17.31
N MET A 81 -15.49 -2.95 16.91
CA MET A 81 -15.13 -3.32 15.52
C MET A 81 -14.45 -2.19 14.73
N ARG A 82 -13.45 -1.60 15.34
CA ARG A 82 -12.52 -0.61 14.75
C ARG A 82 -11.28 -0.49 15.63
N PRO A 83 -10.14 -0.09 15.10
CA PRO A 83 -8.98 0.19 15.95
C PRO A 83 -9.28 1.34 16.92
N VAL A 84 -8.73 1.23 18.13
CA VAL A 84 -8.78 2.26 19.16
C VAL A 84 -7.35 2.70 19.44
N LEU A 85 -6.86 3.63 18.62
CA LEU A 85 -5.51 4.15 18.74
C LEU A 85 -5.45 5.24 19.82
N ARG A 86 -4.32 5.30 20.53
CA ARG A 86 -4.10 6.34 21.53
C ARG A 86 -4.01 7.70 20.85
N GLU A 87 -4.75 8.66 21.35
CA GLU A 87 -4.62 10.04 20.93
C GLU A 87 -3.22 10.58 21.29
N ARG A 88 -2.61 11.29 20.37
CA ARG A 88 -1.30 11.92 20.53
C ARG A 88 -1.47 13.37 20.96
N SER A 89 -0.61 13.83 21.87
CA SER A 89 -0.52 15.26 22.17
C SER A 89 0.18 16.02 21.04
N ASP A 90 0.03 17.34 21.03
CA ASP A 90 0.66 18.19 20.01
C ASP A 90 2.20 18.17 20.06
N ASP A 91 2.78 17.72 21.17
CA ASP A 91 4.24 17.59 21.36
C ASP A 91 4.79 16.21 20.92
N GLU A 92 3.92 15.26 20.63
CA GLU A 92 4.28 13.92 20.16
C GLU A 92 4.23 13.84 18.62
N LEU A 93 5.05 12.96 18.06
CA LEU A 93 4.90 12.59 16.65
C LEU A 93 3.51 11.97 16.41
N SER A 94 2.91 12.29 15.27
CA SER A 94 1.75 11.54 14.78
C SER A 94 2.10 10.06 14.62
N ILE A 95 1.10 9.18 14.70
CA ILE A 95 1.32 7.73 14.59
C ILE A 95 1.95 7.39 13.24
N MET A 96 1.46 8.03 12.17
CA MET A 96 2.02 7.82 10.83
C MET A 96 3.47 8.30 10.72
N ALA A 97 3.85 9.40 11.38
CA ALA A 97 5.23 9.86 11.40
C ALA A 97 6.13 8.91 12.21
N GLU A 98 5.66 8.41 13.35
CA GLU A 98 6.41 7.46 14.18
C GLU A 98 6.77 6.16 13.43
N ILE A 99 5.79 5.52 12.78
CA ILE A 99 6.04 4.31 12.00
C ILE A 99 6.88 4.59 10.75
N SER A 100 6.76 5.79 10.17
CA SER A 100 7.59 6.23 9.05
C SER A 100 9.05 6.38 9.45
N VAL A 101 9.33 6.96 10.62
CA VAL A 101 10.70 7.10 11.14
C VAL A 101 11.33 5.72 11.37
N ALA A 102 10.58 4.74 11.85
CA ALA A 102 11.08 3.39 12.02
C ALA A 102 11.48 2.76 10.67
N ALA A 103 10.58 2.75 9.69
CA ALA A 103 10.87 2.23 8.35
C ALA A 103 11.99 3.01 7.64
N ALA A 104 12.05 4.34 7.84
CA ALA A 104 13.07 5.20 7.26
C ALA A 104 14.48 4.86 7.75
N LYS A 105 14.63 4.56 9.04
CA LYS A 105 15.93 4.14 9.60
C LYS A 105 16.44 2.85 8.95
N ASP A 106 15.58 1.86 8.76
CA ASP A 106 15.94 0.63 8.05
C ASP A 106 16.37 0.92 6.60
N ALA A 107 15.64 1.81 5.90
CA ALA A 107 15.98 2.16 4.53
C ALA A 107 17.33 2.86 4.41
N LEU A 108 17.63 3.77 5.33
CA LEU A 108 18.92 4.46 5.39
C LEU A 108 20.06 3.50 5.73
N GLU A 109 19.88 2.61 6.71
CA GLU A 109 20.86 1.58 7.09
C GLU A 109 21.15 0.64 5.91
N ASN A 110 20.11 0.13 5.24
CA ASN A 110 20.24 -0.77 4.08
C ASN A 110 20.90 -0.10 2.87
N ALA A 111 20.81 1.23 2.78
CA ALA A 111 21.50 2.02 1.76
C ALA A 111 22.95 2.39 2.14
N GLY A 112 23.35 2.21 3.40
CA GLY A 112 24.61 2.74 3.95
C GLY A 112 24.64 4.26 3.96
N ARG A 113 23.48 4.91 4.27
CA ARG A 113 23.29 6.36 4.26
C ARG A 113 22.84 6.88 5.62
N THR A 114 22.99 8.17 5.80
CA THR A 114 22.52 8.92 6.96
C THR A 114 21.52 10.00 6.56
N ALA A 115 20.89 10.63 7.53
CA ALA A 115 19.99 11.76 7.28
C ALA A 115 20.67 12.94 6.57
N GLU A 116 21.98 13.11 6.71
CA GLU A 116 22.75 14.19 6.08
C GLU A 116 22.90 14.01 4.55
N ASP A 117 22.74 12.78 4.08
CA ASP A 117 22.80 12.45 2.65
C ASP A 117 21.48 12.76 1.91
N VAL A 118 20.38 12.99 2.65
CA VAL A 118 19.02 13.14 2.11
C VAL A 118 18.65 14.61 1.97
N ASP A 119 18.16 15.01 0.80
CA ASP A 119 17.77 16.38 0.48
C ASP A 119 16.25 16.62 0.61
N ALA A 120 15.43 15.56 0.58
CA ALA A 120 13.98 15.70 0.69
C ALA A 120 13.29 14.46 1.27
N VAL A 121 12.10 14.66 1.84
CA VAL A 121 11.22 13.58 2.32
C VAL A 121 9.87 13.68 1.61
N ILE A 122 9.39 12.56 1.07
CA ILE A 122 8.05 12.41 0.49
C ILE A 122 7.26 11.40 1.33
N CYS A 123 6.08 11.79 1.84
CA CYS A 123 5.13 10.84 2.38
C CYS A 123 4.08 10.55 1.30
N ALA A 124 4.12 9.33 0.76
CA ALA A 124 3.23 8.88 -0.32
C ALA A 124 2.29 7.79 0.21
N ALA A 125 1.08 8.15 0.63
CA ALA A 125 0.15 7.26 1.31
C ALA A 125 -1.29 7.45 0.82
N SER A 126 -2.14 6.45 1.08
CA SER A 126 -3.55 6.49 0.68
C SER A 126 -4.40 7.40 1.55
N ASN A 127 -3.99 7.62 2.77
CA ASN A 127 -4.60 8.55 3.72
C ASN A 127 -3.50 9.23 4.53
N HIS A 128 -3.79 10.42 5.04
CA HIS A 128 -2.92 11.13 5.97
C HIS A 128 -3.67 11.36 7.27
N GLU A 129 -3.00 11.20 8.41
CA GLU A 129 -3.58 11.35 9.75
C GLU A 129 -4.18 12.74 9.96
N ARG A 130 -3.60 13.75 9.32
CA ARG A 130 -4.07 15.12 9.31
C ARG A 130 -3.76 15.82 7.99
N ALA A 131 -4.47 16.93 7.74
CA ALA A 131 -4.29 17.71 6.53
C ALA A 131 -2.99 18.53 6.53
N TYR A 132 -2.59 19.07 7.69
CA TYR A 132 -1.36 19.84 7.91
C TYR A 132 -1.10 20.00 9.43
N PRO A 133 0.19 20.17 9.86
CA PRO A 133 1.39 20.06 9.03
C PRO A 133 1.51 18.69 8.40
N ALA A 134 2.26 18.59 7.27
CA ALA A 134 2.45 17.36 6.54
C ALA A 134 3.19 16.30 7.38
N ILE A 135 2.83 15.04 7.22
CA ILE A 135 3.50 13.90 7.89
C ILE A 135 4.98 13.84 7.52
N SER A 136 5.30 14.09 6.26
CA SER A 136 6.69 14.15 5.78
C SER A 136 7.54 15.21 6.48
N ILE A 137 6.95 16.35 6.90
CA ILE A 137 7.66 17.40 7.65
C ILE A 137 7.98 16.93 9.07
N GLU A 138 7.08 16.18 9.70
CA GLU A 138 7.35 15.56 11.01
C GLU A 138 8.50 14.54 10.90
N VAL A 139 8.45 13.68 9.88
CA VAL A 139 9.50 12.68 9.60
C VAL A 139 10.83 13.36 9.34
N GLN A 140 10.84 14.41 8.52
CA GLN A 140 12.02 15.24 8.22
C GLN A 140 12.64 15.79 9.50
N GLN A 141 11.84 16.38 10.36
CA GLN A 141 12.29 16.93 11.63
C GLN A 141 12.83 15.85 12.57
N ALA A 142 12.10 14.74 12.72
CA ALA A 142 12.47 13.65 13.62
C ALA A 142 13.79 12.96 13.22
N LEU A 143 14.08 12.89 11.93
CA LEU A 143 15.34 12.35 11.40
C LEU A 143 16.47 13.39 11.32
N GLY A 144 16.18 14.68 11.46
CA GLY A 144 17.16 15.76 11.31
C GLY A 144 17.56 16.05 9.87
N ILE A 145 16.77 15.59 8.88
CA ILE A 145 17.00 15.83 7.46
C ILE A 145 16.85 17.32 7.13
N LYS A 146 17.76 17.86 6.33
CA LYS A 146 17.70 19.24 5.83
C LYS A 146 17.09 19.25 4.43
N GLY A 147 16.49 20.39 4.05
CA GLY A 147 15.88 20.54 2.74
C GLY A 147 14.37 20.71 2.81
N PHE A 148 13.60 19.94 2.04
CA PHE A 148 12.15 20.10 1.95
C PHE A 148 11.38 18.77 2.11
N ALA A 149 10.08 18.89 2.42
CA ALA A 149 9.22 17.71 2.53
C ALA A 149 7.79 18.04 2.10
N PHE A 150 7.08 17.05 1.55
CA PHE A 150 5.67 17.17 1.20
C PHE A 150 4.97 15.81 1.19
N ASP A 151 3.65 15.85 1.41
CA ASP A 151 2.79 14.66 1.32
C ASP A 151 2.12 14.59 -0.05
N MET A 152 1.87 13.35 -0.53
CA MET A 152 1.10 13.09 -1.73
C MET A 152 0.17 11.89 -1.57
N ASN A 153 -0.96 11.90 -2.28
CA ASN A 153 -1.96 10.84 -2.24
C ASN A 153 -2.43 10.48 -3.64
N VAL A 154 -2.17 9.26 -4.04
CA VAL A 154 -2.71 8.59 -5.24
C VAL A 154 -3.24 7.21 -4.83
N ALA A 155 -3.88 7.14 -3.67
CA ALA A 155 -4.40 5.90 -3.09
C ALA A 155 -3.35 4.77 -3.12
N CYS A 156 -3.73 3.56 -3.55
CA CYS A 156 -2.83 2.40 -3.59
C CYS A 156 -1.63 2.55 -4.55
N SER A 157 -1.65 3.54 -5.45
CA SER A 157 -0.54 3.81 -6.37
C SER A 157 0.45 4.84 -5.85
N SER A 158 0.26 5.36 -4.62
CA SER A 158 1.10 6.44 -4.09
C SER A 158 2.59 6.11 -4.13
N ALA A 159 2.99 4.86 -3.85
CA ALA A 159 4.40 4.47 -3.87
C ALA A 159 5.03 4.62 -5.28
N THR A 160 4.42 4.11 -6.33
CA THR A 160 4.98 4.18 -7.69
C THR A 160 4.94 5.60 -8.26
N PHE A 161 3.91 6.38 -7.96
CA PHE A 161 3.87 7.81 -8.29
C PHE A 161 4.91 8.61 -7.51
N GLY A 162 5.12 8.27 -6.23
CA GLY A 162 6.17 8.86 -5.41
C GLY A 162 7.57 8.54 -5.92
N ILE A 163 7.80 7.29 -6.36
CA ILE A 163 9.06 6.90 -7.02
C ILE A 163 9.28 7.72 -8.29
N GLN A 164 8.27 7.89 -9.14
CA GLN A 164 8.39 8.73 -10.34
C GLN A 164 8.72 10.18 -9.97
N ALA A 165 7.97 10.78 -9.04
CA ALA A 165 8.22 12.17 -8.62
C ALA A 165 9.64 12.35 -8.06
N ALA A 166 10.10 11.44 -7.19
CA ALA A 166 11.46 11.45 -6.64
C ALA A 166 12.52 11.28 -7.73
N ALA A 167 12.33 10.30 -8.63
CA ALA A 167 13.26 10.06 -9.72
C ALA A 167 13.38 11.27 -10.64
N ASP A 168 12.29 11.96 -10.97
CA ASP A 168 12.30 13.13 -11.82
C ASP A 168 13.00 14.35 -11.14
N MET A 169 12.82 14.53 -9.83
CA MET A 169 13.54 15.54 -9.04
C MET A 169 15.06 15.25 -9.02
N ILE A 170 15.45 13.97 -8.88
CA ILE A 170 16.86 13.60 -8.90
C ILE A 170 17.44 13.74 -10.31
N ARG A 171 16.74 13.29 -11.35
CA ARG A 171 17.15 13.42 -12.76
C ARG A 171 17.38 14.88 -13.18
N SER A 172 16.51 15.78 -12.71
CA SER A 172 16.62 17.23 -12.96
C SER A 172 17.71 17.91 -12.14
N GLY A 173 18.22 17.28 -11.09
CA GLY A 173 19.21 17.84 -10.17
C GLY A 173 18.61 18.70 -9.04
N SER A 174 17.28 18.69 -8.86
CA SER A 174 16.62 19.38 -7.75
C SER A 174 16.93 18.75 -6.39
N ALA A 175 17.30 17.47 -6.36
CA ALA A 175 17.76 16.73 -5.20
C ALA A 175 18.84 15.71 -5.61
N ARG A 176 19.66 15.26 -4.65
CA ARG A 176 20.65 14.18 -4.84
C ARG A 176 20.10 12.85 -4.35
N ALA A 177 19.41 12.90 -3.22
CA ALA A 177 18.74 11.75 -2.62
C ALA A 177 17.40 12.17 -1.98
N ILE A 178 16.41 11.31 -2.09
CA ILE A 178 15.05 11.51 -1.58
C ILE A 178 14.62 10.27 -0.81
N LEU A 179 14.18 10.46 0.42
CA LEU A 179 13.56 9.45 1.23
C LEU A 179 12.03 9.49 1.02
N MET A 180 11.45 8.43 0.50
CA MET A 180 10.00 8.27 0.40
C MET A 180 9.51 7.28 1.46
N VAL A 181 8.44 7.63 2.18
CA VAL A 181 7.80 6.78 3.17
C VAL A 181 6.33 6.52 2.77
N ASN A 182 5.83 5.32 3.05
CA ASN A 182 4.47 4.91 2.74
C ASN A 182 3.81 4.36 4.03
N PRO A 183 3.44 5.21 4.99
CA PRO A 183 2.72 4.78 6.18
C PRO A 183 1.26 4.50 5.83
N GLU A 184 0.84 3.25 6.03
CA GLU A 184 -0.52 2.81 5.73
C GLU A 184 -1.17 2.21 6.97
N ILE A 185 -2.05 2.98 7.63
CA ILE A 185 -2.92 2.54 8.72
C ILE A 185 -4.32 2.33 8.14
N THR A 186 -4.42 1.34 7.26
CA THR A 186 -5.64 1.05 6.50
C THR A 186 -6.77 0.52 7.37
N SER A 187 -6.45 -0.05 8.54
CA SER A 187 -7.42 -0.47 9.55
C SER A 187 -8.31 0.68 10.01
N GLY A 188 -7.81 1.91 10.02
CA GLY A 188 -8.50 3.11 10.51
C GLY A 188 -9.62 3.61 9.58
N HIS A 189 -9.58 3.30 8.29
CA HIS A 189 -10.63 3.66 7.33
C HIS A 189 -11.46 2.47 6.85
N HIS A 190 -11.23 1.30 7.40
CA HIS A 190 -11.87 0.06 7.02
C HIS A 190 -13.19 -0.16 7.75
N GLU A 191 -14.21 -0.73 7.07
CA GLU A 191 -15.46 -1.16 7.73
C GLU A 191 -15.37 -2.64 8.10
N TRP A 192 -14.99 -2.89 9.33
CA TRP A 192 -14.83 -4.24 9.88
C TRP A 192 -16.15 -5.01 10.05
N ARG A 193 -17.30 -4.30 9.96
CA ARG A 193 -18.66 -4.87 10.03
C ARG A 193 -19.23 -5.25 8.66
N ASP A 194 -18.49 -4.99 7.59
CA ASP A 194 -18.90 -5.33 6.22
C ASP A 194 -18.28 -6.68 5.83
N ARG A 195 -19.11 -7.74 5.85
CA ARG A 195 -18.68 -9.11 5.56
C ARG A 195 -17.93 -9.23 4.23
N ASP A 196 -18.33 -8.46 3.24
CA ASP A 196 -17.78 -8.61 1.90
C ASP A 196 -16.37 -8.01 1.75
N CYS A 197 -15.93 -7.21 2.72
CA CYS A 197 -14.62 -6.59 2.69
C CYS A 197 -13.85 -6.61 4.02
N HIS A 198 -14.44 -7.05 5.14
CA HIS A 198 -13.87 -6.96 6.50
C HIS A 198 -12.47 -7.60 6.65
N PHE A 199 -12.05 -8.39 5.68
CA PHE A 199 -10.78 -9.11 5.69
C PHE A 199 -9.67 -8.46 4.86
N ILE A 200 -9.96 -7.39 4.12
CA ILE A 200 -9.08 -6.92 3.03
C ILE A 200 -7.80 -6.30 3.55
N PHE A 201 -7.86 -5.46 4.58
CA PHE A 201 -6.77 -4.56 4.92
C PHE A 201 -5.89 -4.99 6.09
N GLY A 202 -4.63 -4.48 6.08
CA GLY A 202 -3.66 -4.55 7.16
C GLY A 202 -2.78 -3.31 7.19
N ASP A 203 -2.15 -3.05 8.34
CA ASP A 203 -1.33 -1.88 8.60
C ASP A 203 0.16 -2.17 8.43
N VAL A 204 0.92 -1.17 7.96
CA VAL A 204 2.36 -1.27 7.75
C VAL A 204 2.93 0.11 7.44
N CYS A 205 4.24 0.26 7.47
CA CYS A 205 4.92 1.35 6.79
C CYS A 205 6.11 0.81 6.01
N THR A 206 6.30 1.28 4.78
CA THR A 206 7.50 1.05 3.99
C THR A 206 8.25 2.37 3.78
N ALA A 207 9.56 2.26 3.53
CA ALA A 207 10.40 3.37 3.12
C ALA A 207 11.28 2.97 1.95
N VAL A 208 11.58 3.93 1.08
CA VAL A 208 12.45 3.77 -0.09
C VAL A 208 13.41 4.95 -0.14
N LEU A 209 14.70 4.67 -0.17
CA LEU A 209 15.70 5.69 -0.48
C LEU A 209 16.02 5.65 -1.98
N LEU A 210 15.79 6.77 -2.64
CA LEU A 210 16.17 6.99 -4.02
C LEU A 210 17.33 7.97 -4.05
N GLU A 211 18.36 7.66 -4.83
CA GLU A 211 19.53 8.53 -5.00
C GLU A 211 20.11 8.45 -6.41
N ARG A 212 21.09 9.30 -6.70
CA ARG A 212 21.85 9.16 -7.94
C ARG A 212 22.53 7.80 -8.00
N ALA A 213 22.38 7.08 -9.10
CA ALA A 213 22.91 5.72 -9.23
C ALA A 213 24.43 5.67 -9.05
N GLU A 214 25.14 6.75 -9.44
CA GLU A 214 26.59 6.87 -9.33
C GLU A 214 27.08 6.96 -7.88
N THR A 215 26.19 7.30 -6.93
CA THR A 215 26.52 7.39 -5.50
C THR A 215 26.06 6.17 -4.72
N ALA A 216 25.18 5.33 -5.28
CA ALA A 216 24.65 4.16 -4.60
C ALA A 216 25.75 3.13 -4.31
N THR A 217 25.85 2.74 -3.03
CA THR A 217 26.87 1.79 -2.54
C THR A 217 26.29 0.47 -2.05
N SER A 218 24.97 0.39 -1.97
CA SER A 218 24.27 -0.82 -1.52
C SER A 218 24.42 -1.96 -2.52
N SER A 219 24.67 -3.16 -2.03
CA SER A 219 24.71 -4.39 -2.85
C SER A 219 23.34 -4.79 -3.41
N ASN A 220 22.26 -4.21 -2.89
CA ASN A 220 20.90 -4.39 -3.40
C ASN A 220 20.35 -3.10 -4.03
N ALA A 221 21.19 -2.34 -4.72
CA ALA A 221 20.77 -1.15 -5.43
C ALA A 221 20.17 -1.51 -6.80
N TRP A 222 19.07 -0.83 -7.16
CA TRP A 222 18.33 -1.05 -8.40
C TRP A 222 18.18 0.27 -9.17
N GLU A 223 18.76 0.36 -10.36
CA GLU A 223 18.57 1.50 -11.24
C GLU A 223 17.14 1.56 -11.76
N ILE A 224 16.54 2.74 -11.71
CA ILE A 224 15.24 3.03 -12.33
C ILE A 224 15.49 3.38 -13.79
N LEU A 225 15.20 2.43 -14.67
CA LEU A 225 15.34 2.61 -16.10
C LEU A 225 14.26 3.55 -16.62
N SER A 226 13.01 3.29 -16.27
CA SER A 226 11.85 4.05 -16.71
C SER A 226 10.70 3.99 -15.70
N THR A 227 9.83 4.99 -15.77
CA THR A 227 8.60 5.09 -14.96
C THR A 227 7.42 5.47 -15.85
N ARG A 228 6.25 4.89 -15.59
CA ARG A 228 5.00 5.23 -16.28
C ARG A 228 3.83 5.26 -15.32
N CYS A 229 3.15 6.38 -15.25
CA CYS A 229 1.94 6.57 -14.47
C CYS A 229 0.73 6.85 -15.37
N ALA A 230 -0.42 6.31 -15.01
CA ALA A 230 -1.69 6.54 -15.69
C ALA A 230 -2.85 6.65 -14.70
N THR A 231 -3.87 7.41 -15.05
CA THR A 231 -5.10 7.57 -14.26
C THR A 231 -6.32 7.56 -15.15
N GLU A 232 -7.42 7.00 -14.64
CA GLU A 232 -8.74 7.00 -15.27
C GLU A 232 -9.80 7.19 -14.18
N PHE A 233 -10.72 8.17 -14.37
CA PHE A 233 -11.71 8.47 -13.34
C PHE A 233 -12.71 7.33 -13.13
N SER A 234 -12.84 6.89 -11.87
CA SER A 234 -13.83 5.89 -11.47
C SER A 234 -14.21 6.03 -9.99
N ASN A 235 -15.49 5.91 -9.68
CA ASN A 235 -16.04 5.84 -8.33
C ASN A 235 -16.14 4.40 -7.77
N ASN A 236 -15.67 3.40 -8.50
CA ASN A 236 -15.80 2.00 -8.07
C ASN A 236 -14.95 1.65 -6.85
N ILE A 237 -13.94 2.47 -6.54
CA ILE A 237 -13.21 2.45 -5.25
C ILE A 237 -13.19 3.88 -4.74
N ARG A 238 -13.69 4.11 -3.53
CA ARG A 238 -13.73 5.46 -2.96
C ARG A 238 -13.73 5.47 -1.43
N ASN A 239 -13.38 6.62 -0.90
CA ASN A 239 -13.50 7.00 0.49
C ASN A 239 -13.85 8.50 0.52
N ASN A 240 -14.99 8.85 1.11
CA ASN A 240 -15.49 10.22 1.13
C ASN A 240 -15.11 10.99 2.42
N ASN A 241 -14.14 10.50 3.19
CA ASN A 241 -13.68 11.15 4.42
C ASN A 241 -12.76 12.34 4.12
N GLY A 242 -13.33 13.41 3.56
CA GLY A 242 -12.61 14.66 3.30
C GLY A 242 -13.09 15.79 4.21
N PHE A 243 -12.34 16.92 4.25
CA PHE A 243 -12.63 18.05 5.17
C PHE A 243 -14.02 18.67 4.93
N LEU A 244 -14.56 18.62 3.70
CA LEU A 244 -15.91 19.11 3.38
C LEU A 244 -17.02 18.19 3.94
N ARG A 245 -16.69 16.98 4.39
CA ARG A 245 -17.68 16.07 4.97
C ARG A 245 -18.45 16.71 6.11
N ARG A 246 -17.77 17.42 7.00
CA ARG A 246 -18.39 18.12 8.15
C ARG A 246 -19.33 19.27 7.77
N THR A 247 -19.36 19.70 6.52
CA THR A 247 -20.28 20.74 6.02
C THR A 247 -21.62 20.16 5.56
N ARG A 248 -21.76 18.84 5.50
CA ARG A 248 -23.01 18.17 5.11
C ARG A 248 -23.93 18.06 6.33
N GLU A 249 -25.23 18.22 6.08
CA GLU A 249 -26.26 17.90 7.08
C GLU A 249 -26.18 16.39 7.43
N GLY A 250 -26.35 16.03 8.71
CA GLY A 250 -26.24 14.64 9.18
C GLY A 250 -24.85 14.01 9.04
N HIS A 251 -23.78 14.79 8.88
CA HIS A 251 -22.42 14.31 8.59
C HIS A 251 -21.87 13.28 9.60
N MET A 252 -22.39 13.27 10.84
CA MET A 252 -22.00 12.31 11.87
C MET A 252 -22.84 11.02 11.87
N GLU A 253 -23.93 10.98 11.12
CA GLU A 253 -24.88 9.86 11.10
C GLU A 253 -24.46 8.76 10.14
N ASP A 254 -24.03 9.13 8.92
CA ASP A 254 -23.57 8.17 7.90
C ASP A 254 -22.07 7.94 7.97
N ARG A 255 -21.67 7.05 8.88
CA ARG A 255 -20.26 6.66 9.03
C ARG A 255 -19.76 5.77 7.89
N ARG A 256 -20.66 5.02 7.23
CA ARG A 256 -20.26 4.10 6.15
C ARG A 256 -19.66 4.84 4.96
N ASP A 257 -20.21 6.02 4.62
CA ASP A 257 -19.71 6.86 3.53
C ASP A 257 -18.29 7.43 3.78
N MET A 258 -17.85 7.48 5.04
CA MET A 258 -16.50 7.91 5.42
C MET A 258 -15.46 6.79 5.38
N GLN A 259 -15.88 5.57 5.09
CA GLN A 259 -15.00 4.40 5.08
C GLN A 259 -14.77 3.91 3.66
N PHE A 260 -13.81 3.00 3.52
CA PHE A 260 -13.52 2.36 2.24
C PHE A 260 -14.76 1.68 1.65
N MET A 261 -15.00 1.93 0.38
CA MET A 261 -16.07 1.31 -0.42
C MET A 261 -15.53 0.86 -1.76
N GLN A 262 -15.93 -0.34 -2.19
CA GLN A 262 -15.57 -0.85 -3.51
C GLN A 262 -16.69 -1.66 -4.18
N GLU A 263 -16.73 -1.60 -5.50
CA GLU A 263 -17.51 -2.49 -6.35
C GLU A 263 -16.59 -3.57 -6.94
N GLY A 264 -16.15 -4.52 -6.11
CA GLY A 264 -15.05 -5.43 -6.40
C GLY A 264 -15.11 -6.14 -7.76
N ARG A 265 -16.30 -6.59 -8.21
CA ARG A 265 -16.46 -7.24 -9.52
C ARG A 265 -16.19 -6.30 -10.69
N ARG A 266 -16.58 -5.02 -10.59
CA ARG A 266 -16.31 -4.00 -11.62
C ARG A 266 -14.83 -3.65 -11.61
N VAL A 267 -14.26 -3.44 -10.43
CA VAL A 267 -12.83 -3.19 -10.27
C VAL A 267 -12.02 -4.30 -10.94
N PHE A 268 -12.31 -5.56 -10.63
CA PHE A 268 -11.62 -6.70 -11.23
C PHE A 268 -11.64 -6.68 -12.76
N LYS A 269 -12.84 -6.47 -13.34
CA LYS A 269 -13.03 -6.47 -14.80
C LYS A 269 -12.32 -5.33 -15.53
N GLN A 270 -12.18 -4.17 -14.88
CA GLN A 270 -11.63 -2.96 -15.48
C GLN A 270 -10.13 -2.84 -15.22
N VAL A 271 -9.69 -3.04 -13.98
CA VAL A 271 -8.30 -2.81 -13.57
C VAL A 271 -7.35 -3.88 -14.13
N VAL A 272 -7.74 -5.15 -14.13
CA VAL A 272 -6.85 -6.23 -14.58
C VAL A 272 -6.37 -6.06 -16.03
N PRO A 273 -7.25 -5.87 -17.04
CA PRO A 273 -6.78 -5.66 -18.42
C PRO A 273 -6.01 -4.34 -18.56
N TRP A 274 -6.45 -3.27 -17.93
CA TRP A 274 -5.84 -1.95 -18.04
C TRP A 274 -4.42 -1.91 -17.47
N VAL A 275 -4.20 -2.52 -16.31
CA VAL A 275 -2.85 -2.61 -15.70
C VAL A 275 -1.93 -3.50 -16.52
N ALA A 276 -2.42 -4.63 -17.01
CA ALA A 276 -1.62 -5.52 -17.86
C ALA A 276 -1.19 -4.80 -19.16
N GLU A 277 -2.10 -4.06 -19.81
CA GLU A 277 -1.80 -3.25 -21.01
C GLU A 277 -0.80 -2.12 -20.70
N LEU A 278 -0.95 -1.43 -19.55
CA LEU A 278 0.01 -0.43 -19.11
C LEU A 278 1.42 -1.02 -18.98
N MET A 279 1.55 -2.17 -18.32
CA MET A 279 2.85 -2.83 -18.14
C MET A 279 3.44 -3.29 -19.48
N GLN A 280 2.63 -3.96 -20.33
CA GLN A 280 3.08 -4.45 -21.63
C GLN A 280 3.54 -3.31 -22.55
N SER A 281 2.75 -2.22 -22.62
CA SER A 281 3.12 -1.05 -23.43
C SER A 281 4.36 -0.34 -22.88
N HIS A 282 4.51 -0.28 -21.55
CA HIS A 282 5.68 0.30 -20.92
C HIS A 282 6.96 -0.50 -21.23
N LEU A 283 6.89 -1.82 -21.10
CA LEU A 283 8.00 -2.71 -21.47
C LEU A 283 8.35 -2.59 -22.95
N ALA A 284 7.35 -2.58 -23.83
CA ALA A 284 7.57 -2.48 -25.27
C ALA A 284 8.24 -1.17 -25.68
N ASP A 285 7.85 -0.04 -25.08
CA ASP A 285 8.44 1.27 -25.36
C ASP A 285 9.90 1.37 -24.89
N GLU A 286 10.28 0.61 -23.85
CA GLU A 286 11.66 0.50 -23.37
C GLU A 286 12.45 -0.63 -24.06
N GLY A 287 11.84 -1.34 -25.01
CA GLY A 287 12.46 -2.46 -25.73
C GLY A 287 12.73 -3.69 -24.88
N VAL A 288 12.06 -3.82 -23.74
CA VAL A 288 12.16 -4.97 -22.82
C VAL A 288 11.07 -5.98 -23.17
N LYS A 289 11.44 -7.22 -23.40
CA LYS A 289 10.48 -8.28 -23.64
C LYS A 289 9.99 -8.87 -22.31
N PRO A 290 8.71 -9.28 -22.20
CA PRO A 290 8.20 -9.87 -20.96
C PRO A 290 8.99 -11.07 -20.45
N GLU A 291 9.55 -11.90 -21.33
CA GLU A 291 10.39 -13.04 -20.99
C GLU A 291 11.78 -12.69 -20.45
N GLU A 292 12.20 -11.43 -20.54
CA GLU A 292 13.46 -10.92 -19.98
C GLU A 292 13.29 -10.44 -18.53
N LEU A 293 12.03 -10.42 -18.01
CA LEU A 293 11.77 -10.05 -16.62
C LEU A 293 12.11 -11.20 -15.67
N ASP A 294 12.99 -10.95 -14.74
CA ASP A 294 13.28 -11.87 -13.65
C ASP A 294 12.22 -11.80 -12.54
N ARG A 295 11.61 -10.61 -12.32
CA ARG A 295 10.62 -10.46 -11.24
C ARG A 295 9.66 -9.29 -11.44
N MET A 296 8.42 -9.49 -11.00
CA MET A 296 7.37 -8.47 -10.93
C MET A 296 6.88 -8.34 -9.48
N TRP A 297 7.02 -7.15 -8.88
CA TRP A 297 6.53 -6.83 -7.55
C TRP A 297 5.24 -6.01 -7.68
N LEU A 298 4.12 -6.71 -7.65
CA LEU A 298 2.81 -6.10 -7.87
C LEU A 298 2.18 -5.61 -6.57
N HIS A 299 1.26 -4.66 -6.68
CA HIS A 299 0.36 -4.29 -5.60
C HIS A 299 -0.37 -5.52 -5.05
N GLN A 300 -0.46 -5.62 -3.74
CA GLN A 300 -1.03 -6.76 -3.03
C GLN A 300 -2.52 -6.52 -2.70
N ALA A 301 -3.38 -6.50 -3.72
CA ALA A 301 -4.81 -6.26 -3.57
C ALA A 301 -5.64 -7.53 -3.42
N ASN A 302 -5.40 -8.49 -4.30
CA ASN A 302 -6.11 -9.76 -4.38
C ASN A 302 -5.27 -10.75 -5.19
N LYS A 303 -5.13 -11.98 -4.69
CA LYS A 303 -4.29 -12.99 -5.34
C LYS A 303 -4.70 -13.27 -6.78
N SER A 304 -6.00 -13.47 -7.03
CA SER A 304 -6.50 -13.79 -8.38
C SER A 304 -6.30 -12.63 -9.36
N MET A 305 -6.38 -11.37 -8.90
CA MET A 305 -6.06 -10.21 -9.74
C MET A 305 -4.58 -10.24 -10.15
N ASN A 306 -3.69 -10.45 -9.19
CA ASN A 306 -2.27 -10.48 -9.43
C ASN A 306 -1.88 -11.63 -10.37
N ASP A 307 -2.40 -12.85 -10.12
CA ASP A 307 -2.16 -14.01 -10.98
C ASP A 307 -2.58 -13.73 -12.43
N LEU A 308 -3.71 -13.08 -12.62
CA LEU A 308 -4.23 -12.79 -13.97
C LEU A 308 -3.47 -11.63 -14.65
N ILE A 309 -3.04 -10.59 -13.91
CA ILE A 309 -2.19 -9.52 -14.44
C ILE A 309 -0.86 -10.12 -14.90
N GLY A 310 -0.18 -10.89 -14.03
CA GLY A 310 1.10 -11.53 -14.38
C GLY A 310 0.99 -12.46 -15.57
N SER A 311 -0.08 -13.28 -15.61
CA SER A 311 -0.32 -14.19 -16.75
C SER A 311 -0.53 -13.43 -18.06
N ARG A 312 -1.20 -12.29 -18.03
CA ARG A 312 -1.38 -11.45 -19.22
C ARG A 312 -0.08 -10.79 -19.66
N VAL A 313 0.72 -10.29 -18.71
CA VAL A 313 2.00 -9.64 -19.01
C VAL A 313 2.98 -10.63 -19.63
N LEU A 314 3.11 -11.83 -19.03
CA LEU A 314 4.07 -12.84 -19.47
C LEU A 314 3.55 -13.75 -20.60
N GLY A 315 2.23 -13.75 -20.89
CA GLY A 315 1.60 -14.71 -21.82
C GLY A 315 1.53 -16.15 -21.28
N ARG A 316 1.86 -16.37 -20.01
CA ARG A 316 1.83 -17.64 -19.27
C ARG A 316 1.67 -17.37 -17.77
N GLU A 317 1.36 -18.39 -17.00
CA GLU A 317 1.36 -18.26 -15.54
C GLU A 317 2.78 -17.94 -15.02
N PRO A 318 2.94 -16.91 -14.16
CA PRO A 318 4.20 -16.63 -13.50
C PRO A 318 4.48 -17.68 -12.40
N SER A 319 5.75 -18.00 -12.18
CA SER A 319 6.16 -18.73 -11.00
C SER A 319 6.07 -17.86 -9.75
N ARG A 320 6.22 -18.46 -8.57
CA ARG A 320 6.24 -17.70 -7.30
C ARG A 320 7.48 -16.82 -7.16
N GLU A 321 8.57 -17.21 -7.77
CA GLU A 321 9.81 -16.46 -7.82
C GLU A 321 9.67 -15.25 -8.74
N GLU A 322 9.02 -15.42 -9.89
CA GLU A 322 8.77 -14.32 -10.84
C GLU A 322 7.73 -13.31 -10.33
N GLN A 323 6.77 -13.76 -9.51
CA GLN A 323 5.74 -12.90 -8.94
C GLN A 323 5.49 -13.24 -7.48
N PRO A 324 6.38 -12.75 -6.58
CA PRO A 324 6.25 -13.02 -5.16
C PRO A 324 4.96 -12.39 -4.59
N ASN A 325 4.37 -13.10 -3.62
CA ASN A 325 3.13 -12.72 -2.98
C ASN A 325 3.35 -12.59 -1.47
N VAL A 326 2.98 -11.45 -0.89
CA VAL A 326 2.98 -11.19 0.55
C VAL A 326 1.57 -11.00 1.11
N LEU A 327 0.56 -11.07 0.24
CA LEU A 327 -0.84 -10.82 0.58
C LEU A 327 -1.38 -11.76 1.67
N GLN A 328 -0.98 -13.04 1.64
CA GLN A 328 -1.41 -14.02 2.63
C GLN A 328 -1.00 -13.63 4.06
N GLU A 329 0.11 -12.90 4.20
CA GLU A 329 0.67 -12.49 5.49
C GLU A 329 0.28 -11.06 5.89
N TYR A 330 0.37 -10.11 4.96
CA TYR A 330 0.20 -8.67 5.22
C TYR A 330 -1.19 -8.16 4.88
N ALA A 331 -2.01 -8.94 4.15
CA ALA A 331 -3.23 -8.49 3.51
C ALA A 331 -2.96 -7.32 2.53
N ASN A 332 -3.98 -6.53 2.19
CA ASN A 332 -3.81 -5.35 1.36
C ASN A 332 -3.34 -4.18 2.23
N THR A 333 -2.12 -3.76 2.05
CA THR A 333 -1.50 -2.62 2.74
C THR A 333 -1.45 -1.38 1.84
N SER A 334 -2.44 -1.23 0.97
CA SER A 334 -2.57 -0.09 0.05
C SER A 334 -1.28 0.19 -0.75
N SER A 335 -0.68 1.38 -0.65
CA SER A 335 0.50 1.76 -1.44
C SER A 335 1.77 0.98 -1.08
N ALA A 336 1.86 0.46 0.14
CA ALA A 336 3.05 -0.23 0.62
C ALA A 336 3.22 -1.66 0.05
N GLY A 337 2.15 -2.31 -0.43
CA GLY A 337 2.17 -3.74 -0.77
C GLY A 337 3.22 -4.15 -1.82
N SER A 338 3.40 -3.38 -2.89
CA SER A 338 4.44 -3.65 -3.90
C SER A 338 5.85 -3.42 -3.34
N ILE A 339 6.00 -2.45 -2.44
CA ILE A 339 7.30 -2.16 -1.81
C ILE A 339 7.66 -3.24 -0.77
N ILE A 340 6.70 -3.81 -0.03
CA ILE A 340 6.94 -4.98 0.83
C ILE A 340 7.46 -6.15 0.00
N ALA A 341 6.80 -6.43 -1.13
CA ALA A 341 7.23 -7.50 -2.03
C ALA A 341 8.65 -7.23 -2.57
N PHE A 342 8.95 -6.01 -2.99
CA PHE A 342 10.28 -5.61 -3.44
C PHE A 342 11.32 -5.70 -2.30
N ASN A 343 11.03 -5.20 -1.11
CA ASN A 343 11.92 -5.28 0.06
C ASN A 343 12.30 -6.72 0.40
N LYS A 344 11.31 -7.63 0.42
CA LYS A 344 11.53 -9.03 0.82
C LYS A 344 12.16 -9.89 -0.28
N PHE A 345 11.94 -9.55 -1.55
CA PHE A 345 12.27 -10.41 -2.69
C PHE A 345 13.01 -9.67 -3.80
N SER A 346 14.02 -8.87 -3.48
CA SER A 346 14.88 -8.22 -4.46
C SER A 346 16.36 -8.58 -4.26
N ALA A 347 16.76 -8.92 -3.04
CA ALA A 347 18.16 -9.11 -2.68
C ALA A 347 18.77 -10.40 -3.27
N ASP A 348 17.98 -11.44 -3.45
CA ASP A 348 18.39 -12.76 -3.98
C ASP A 348 18.69 -12.79 -5.48
N LEU A 349 18.26 -11.78 -6.23
CA LEU A 349 18.51 -11.70 -7.67
C LEU A 349 19.95 -11.27 -7.96
N PRO A 350 20.58 -11.79 -9.02
CA PRO A 350 21.93 -11.39 -9.43
C PRO A 350 21.95 -9.97 -10.03
N ALA A 351 23.16 -9.42 -10.19
CA ALA A 351 23.37 -8.19 -10.95
C ALA A 351 22.82 -8.32 -12.37
N ASP A 352 22.42 -7.22 -12.95
CA ASP A 352 21.78 -7.10 -14.27
C ASP A 352 20.34 -7.67 -14.36
N SER A 353 19.79 -8.27 -13.29
CA SER A 353 18.40 -8.69 -13.28
C SER A 353 17.44 -7.54 -13.57
N LEU A 354 16.41 -7.82 -14.36
CA LEU A 354 15.35 -6.90 -14.73
C LEU A 354 14.07 -7.18 -13.94
N GLY A 355 13.40 -6.13 -13.48
CA GLY A 355 12.14 -6.29 -12.79
C GLY A 355 11.19 -5.10 -12.97
N VAL A 356 9.93 -5.30 -12.57
CA VAL A 356 8.90 -4.26 -12.59
C VAL A 356 8.25 -4.15 -11.22
N ILE A 357 8.25 -2.95 -10.64
CA ILE A 357 7.41 -2.60 -9.49
C ILE A 357 6.13 -1.97 -10.07
N CYS A 358 4.96 -2.53 -9.78
CA CYS A 358 3.70 -1.99 -10.26
C CYS A 358 2.66 -1.89 -9.15
N SER A 359 2.09 -0.69 -8.98
CA SER A 359 0.98 -0.44 -8.07
C SER A 359 -0.23 0.04 -8.86
N PHE A 360 -1.43 -0.29 -8.38
CA PHE A 360 -2.68 0.11 -8.99
C PHE A 360 -3.80 0.18 -7.94
N GLY A 361 -4.82 0.99 -8.18
CA GLY A 361 -5.91 1.12 -7.23
C GLY A 361 -6.92 2.20 -7.58
N ALA A 362 -7.44 2.82 -6.51
CA ALA A 362 -8.46 3.83 -6.63
C ALA A 362 -8.03 5.00 -7.52
N GLY A 363 -8.99 5.54 -8.18
CA GLY A 363 -8.80 6.65 -9.10
C GLY A 363 -9.60 6.44 -10.40
N TYR A 364 -9.39 5.43 -11.27
CA TYR A 364 -8.27 4.48 -11.10
C TYR A 364 -6.92 5.14 -11.29
N SER A 365 -5.92 4.53 -10.69
CA SER A 365 -4.53 4.91 -10.88
C SER A 365 -3.66 3.66 -11.02
N ALA A 366 -2.61 3.74 -11.83
CA ALA A 366 -1.61 2.70 -11.95
C ALA A 366 -0.23 3.32 -12.23
N GLY A 367 0.81 2.76 -11.63
CA GLY A 367 2.19 3.15 -11.86
C GLY A 367 3.06 1.92 -12.08
N SER A 368 3.93 1.97 -13.08
CA SER A 368 4.88 0.94 -13.45
C SER A 368 6.29 1.52 -13.43
N VAL A 369 7.22 0.85 -12.76
CA VAL A 369 8.62 1.24 -12.61
C VAL A 369 9.49 0.08 -13.08
N ILE A 370 10.19 0.24 -14.19
CA ILE A 370 11.15 -0.76 -14.70
C ILE A 370 12.48 -0.51 -14.01
N VAL A 371 13.01 -1.55 -13.39
CA VAL A 371 14.25 -1.48 -12.63
C VAL A 371 15.25 -2.53 -13.07
N LYS A 372 16.53 -2.21 -12.97
CA LYS A 372 17.66 -3.10 -13.24
C LYS A 372 18.60 -3.14 -12.04
N LYS A 373 18.94 -4.34 -11.57
CA LYS A 373 19.86 -4.49 -10.45
C LYS A 373 21.28 -4.06 -10.84
N LEU A 374 21.86 -3.17 -10.04
CA LEU A 374 23.22 -2.70 -10.26
C LEU A 374 24.24 -3.78 -9.89
N ALA A 375 25.33 -3.82 -10.63
CA ALA A 375 26.48 -4.59 -10.21
C ALA A 375 27.11 -3.92 -8.97
N THR A 376 27.43 -4.72 -7.95
CA THR A 376 28.24 -4.26 -6.83
C THR A 376 29.63 -3.87 -7.34
N ALA A 377 30.08 -2.67 -6.99
CA ALA A 377 31.42 -2.19 -7.30
C ALA A 377 32.49 -2.98 -6.50
#